data_c67bfdd3d3cc0a8fc925c6168a00f4bd
#
_entry.id   c67bfdd3d3cc0a8fc925c6168a00f4bd
#
_cell.length_a   1.000
_cell.length_b   1.000
_cell.length_c   1.000
_cell.angle_alpha   90.00
_cell.angle_beta   90.00
_cell.angle_gamma   90.00
#
_symmetry.space_group_name_H-M   'P 1'
#
loop_
_entity.id
_entity.type
_entity.pdbx_description
1 polymer ?
#
loop_
_entity_poly.entity_id
_entity_poly.type
_entity_poly.pdbx_seq_one_letter_code
_entity_poly.pdbx_strand_id
1 'polypeptide(L)'
;MANGTRTRPKSTVVKPWKFGFRVSEGHLKIDIGAGDPPALTFVNRTDYEVQFHFDTPFLSDPSGGPLRDLVVSAGAPPQTRDLLDDAEGWYEYEARVMVNLKGQQYIEASGGSRPDVDIQR
;
A
#
# COMPACT_ATOMS: atom_id res chain seq x y z
N MET A 1 -10.09 -6.71 28.12
CA MET A 1 -9.91 -6.47 27.41
C MET A 1 -9.85 -6.59 26.28
N ALA A 2 -10.30 -6.18 26.05
CA ALA A 2 -10.43 -6.47 24.77
C ALA A 2 -9.20 -6.76 24.14
N ASN A 3 -8.75 -7.52 24.39
CA ASN A 3 -7.73 -7.80 23.90
C ASN A 3 -7.50 -8.28 22.66
N GLY A 4 -8.08 -8.88 21.97
CA GLY A 4 -7.88 -9.42 20.68
C GLY A 4 -8.44 -8.64 19.51
N THR A 5 -9.13 -7.59 19.71
CA THR A 5 -9.72 -6.80 18.62
C THR A 5 -8.69 -5.82 18.07
N ARG A 6 -8.43 -5.90 16.78
CA ARG A 6 -7.53 -4.99 16.09
C ARG A 6 -8.34 -3.86 15.49
N THR A 7 -8.03 -2.64 15.91
CA THR A 7 -8.80 -1.47 15.50
C THR A 7 -8.17 -0.69 14.38
N ARG A 8 -6.93 -1.01 14.03
CA ARG A 8 -6.20 -0.28 12.99
C ARG A 8 -5.90 -1.17 11.80
N PRO A 9 -6.13 -0.69 10.58
CA PRO A 9 -5.71 -1.41 9.39
C PRO A 9 -4.19 -1.57 9.37
N LYS A 10 -3.72 -2.59 8.67
CA LYS A 10 -2.31 -2.72 8.37
C LYS A 10 -1.86 -1.55 7.51
N SER A 11 -0.60 -1.17 7.61
CA SER A 11 -0.05 -0.04 6.87
C SER A 11 1.11 -0.46 6.01
N THR A 12 1.20 0.14 4.83
CA THR A 12 2.37 0.07 3.99
C THR A 12 2.99 1.47 3.95
N VAL A 13 4.31 1.53 4.18
CA VAL A 13 5.02 2.81 4.31
C VAL A 13 6.12 2.87 3.28
N VAL A 14 6.12 3.92 2.46
CA VAL A 14 7.21 4.21 1.54
C VAL A 14 8.11 5.24 2.19
N LYS A 15 9.40 4.94 2.27
CA LYS A 15 10.37 5.80 2.94
C LYS A 15 11.71 5.80 2.21
N PRO A 16 12.54 6.83 2.42
CA PRO A 16 13.89 6.85 1.88
C PRO A 16 14.72 5.70 2.45
N TRP A 17 15.57 5.13 1.61
CA TRP A 17 16.45 4.05 2.02
C TRP A 17 17.73 4.09 1.21
N LYS A 18 18.86 4.30 1.86
CA LYS A 18 20.18 4.36 1.20
C LYS A 18 20.14 5.30 0.00
N PHE A 19 20.30 4.77 -1.20
CA PHE A 19 20.32 5.55 -2.44
C PHE A 19 18.97 5.56 -3.18
N GLY A 20 17.93 5.12 -2.53
CA GLY A 20 16.61 5.06 -3.17
C GLY A 20 15.50 5.08 -2.15
N PHE A 21 14.53 4.19 -2.34
CA PHE A 21 13.34 4.11 -1.51
C PHE A 21 12.99 2.65 -1.25
N ARG A 22 12.31 2.41 -0.15
CA ARG A 22 11.81 1.07 0.15
C ARG A 22 10.40 1.15 0.69
N VAL A 23 9.68 0.03 0.54
CA VAL A 23 8.40 -0.18 1.20
C VAL A 23 8.69 -0.92 2.51
N SER A 24 8.33 -0.30 3.62
CA SER A 24 8.42 -0.95 4.93
C SER A 24 7.33 -2.00 5.04
N GLU A 25 7.72 -3.19 5.52
CA GLU A 25 6.85 -4.35 5.52
C GLU A 25 6.38 -4.68 4.11
N GLY A 26 7.32 -5.03 3.24
CA GLY A 26 7.05 -5.38 1.87
C GLY A 26 6.18 -6.63 1.72
N HIS A 27 5.99 -7.39 2.80
CA HIS A 27 5.08 -8.53 2.84
C HIS A 27 4.09 -8.31 3.98
N LEU A 28 2.85 -8.02 3.65
CA LEU A 28 1.81 -7.83 4.63
C LEU A 28 0.81 -8.98 4.60
N LYS A 29 0.28 -9.30 5.77
CA LYS A 29 -0.80 -10.27 5.89
C LYS A 29 -1.99 -9.56 6.51
N ILE A 30 -3.13 -9.64 5.85
CA ILE A 30 -4.40 -9.17 6.39
C ILE A 30 -5.23 -10.40 6.68
N ASP A 31 -5.41 -10.72 7.96
CA ASP A 31 -6.14 -11.90 8.40
C ASP A 31 -7.46 -11.46 9.00
N ILE A 32 -8.48 -11.44 8.16
CA ILE A 32 -9.80 -10.99 8.55
C ILE A 32 -10.43 -11.94 9.58
N GLY A 33 -10.19 -13.25 9.39
CA GLY A 33 -10.66 -14.24 10.35
C GLY A 33 -10.08 -14.08 11.75
N ALA A 34 -8.88 -13.50 11.85
CA ALA A 34 -8.22 -13.24 13.13
C ALA A 34 -8.54 -11.84 13.68
N GLY A 35 -9.38 -11.07 13.01
CA GLY A 35 -9.83 -9.77 13.50
C GLY A 35 -9.16 -8.56 12.89
N ASP A 36 -8.34 -8.72 11.84
CA ASP A 36 -7.78 -7.57 11.15
C ASP A 36 -8.89 -6.81 10.42
N PRO A 37 -8.87 -5.47 10.46
CA PRO A 37 -9.79 -4.69 9.65
C PRO A 37 -9.60 -4.99 8.15
N PRO A 38 -10.67 -5.05 7.36
CA PRO A 38 -10.58 -5.34 5.94
C PRO A 38 -10.20 -4.09 5.14
N ALA A 39 -9.03 -3.54 5.43
CA ALA A 39 -8.56 -2.31 4.81
C ALA A 39 -7.04 -2.25 4.85
N LEU A 40 -6.46 -1.38 4.02
CA LEU A 40 -5.03 -1.14 3.98
C LEU A 40 -4.78 0.35 3.98
N THR A 41 -3.81 0.80 4.78
CA THR A 41 -3.42 2.19 4.89
C THR A 41 -2.10 2.42 4.17
N PHE A 42 -2.02 3.50 3.39
CA PHE A 42 -0.85 3.88 2.61
C PHE A 42 -0.25 5.14 3.20
N VAL A 43 1.05 5.08 3.49
CA VAL A 43 1.79 6.19 4.12
C VAL A 43 2.98 6.55 3.24
N ASN A 44 3.11 7.84 2.92
CA ASN A 44 4.22 8.36 2.15
C ASN A 44 5.12 9.20 3.08
N ARG A 45 6.30 8.68 3.38
CA ARG A 45 7.31 9.38 4.20
C ARG A 45 8.47 9.88 3.35
N THR A 46 8.22 10.13 2.08
CA THR A 46 9.21 10.72 1.19
C THR A 46 8.88 12.18 0.93
N ASP A 47 9.82 12.90 0.34
CA ASP A 47 9.60 14.28 -0.08
C ASP A 47 8.99 14.38 -1.48
N TYR A 48 8.53 13.26 -2.01
CA TYR A 48 7.99 13.16 -3.37
C TYR A 48 6.58 12.59 -3.34
N GLU A 49 5.85 12.79 -4.43
CA GLU A 49 4.59 12.10 -4.63
C GLU A 49 4.85 10.61 -4.84
N VAL A 50 4.01 9.75 -4.29
CA VAL A 50 4.09 8.31 -4.50
C VAL A 50 2.81 7.85 -5.19
N GLN A 51 2.95 7.10 -6.27
CA GLN A 51 1.84 6.46 -6.94
C GLN A 51 1.90 4.96 -6.67
N PHE A 52 0.84 4.43 -6.06
CA PHE A 52 0.66 3.00 -5.88
C PHE A 52 -0.17 2.48 -7.05
N HIS A 53 0.33 1.45 -7.71
CA HIS A 53 -0.32 0.90 -8.89
C HIS A 53 -0.65 -0.58 -8.67
N PHE A 54 -1.88 -0.95 -9.00
CA PHE A 54 -2.43 -2.29 -8.76
C PHE A 54 -2.85 -2.91 -10.08
N ASP A 55 -2.03 -3.83 -10.61
CA ASP A 55 -2.34 -4.54 -11.86
C ASP A 55 -3.59 -5.39 -11.67
N THR A 56 -3.66 -6.09 -10.53
CA THR A 56 -4.84 -6.84 -10.13
C THR A 56 -5.42 -6.15 -8.90
N PRO A 57 -6.50 -5.40 -9.05
CA PRO A 57 -7.08 -4.67 -7.92
C PRO A 57 -7.55 -5.58 -6.80
N PHE A 58 -7.30 -5.17 -5.57
CA PHE A 58 -7.83 -5.85 -4.39
C PHE A 58 -8.42 -4.86 -3.39
N LEU A 59 -8.38 -3.59 -3.72
CA LEU A 59 -8.93 -2.51 -2.90
C LEU A 59 -10.02 -1.79 -3.68
N SER A 60 -10.91 -1.13 -2.96
CA SER A 60 -11.96 -0.32 -3.58
C SER A 60 -11.58 1.15 -3.60
N ASP A 61 -12.00 1.86 -4.65
CA ASP A 61 -11.87 3.31 -4.69
C ASP A 61 -13.05 3.94 -3.94
N PRO A 62 -13.05 5.27 -3.74
CA PRO A 62 -14.14 5.92 -3.01
C PRO A 62 -15.54 5.74 -3.62
N SER A 63 -15.62 5.40 -4.90
CA SER A 63 -16.91 5.14 -5.56
C SER A 63 -17.36 3.69 -5.41
N GLY A 64 -16.54 2.83 -4.82
CA GLY A 64 -16.84 1.42 -4.64
C GLY A 64 -16.28 0.50 -5.72
N GLY A 65 -15.72 1.05 -6.78
CA GLY A 65 -15.12 0.26 -7.85
C GLY A 65 -13.70 -0.20 -7.50
N PRO A 66 -13.06 -0.98 -8.41
CA PRO A 66 -11.70 -1.44 -8.17
C PRO A 66 -10.69 -0.30 -8.26
N LEU A 67 -9.80 -0.25 -7.28
CA LEU A 67 -8.74 0.76 -7.23
C LEU A 67 -7.54 0.28 -8.03
N ARG A 68 -7.18 1.03 -9.07
CA ARG A 68 -6.02 0.70 -9.90
C ARG A 68 -4.81 1.58 -9.61
N ASP A 69 -5.04 2.80 -9.18
CA ASP A 69 -3.97 3.74 -8.84
C ASP A 69 -4.37 4.58 -7.65
N LEU A 70 -3.41 4.82 -6.77
CA LEU A 70 -3.60 5.70 -5.63
C LEU A 70 -2.39 6.61 -5.53
N VAL A 71 -2.63 7.92 -5.53
CA VAL A 71 -1.58 8.92 -5.41
C VAL A 71 -1.60 9.48 -4.00
N VAL A 72 -0.44 9.45 -3.33
CA VAL A 72 -0.26 10.03 -2.01
C VAL A 72 0.82 11.09 -2.11
N SER A 73 0.45 12.35 -1.92
CA SER A 73 1.38 13.46 -2.04
C SER A 73 2.37 13.48 -0.87
N ALA A 74 3.50 14.15 -1.07
CA ALA A 74 4.46 14.38 0.00
C ALA A 74 3.79 15.12 1.14
N GLY A 75 3.97 14.63 2.38
CA GLY A 75 3.39 15.27 3.55
C GLY A 75 1.90 15.06 3.72
N ALA A 76 1.26 14.32 2.84
CA ALA A 76 -0.17 14.04 2.97
C ALA A 76 -0.43 13.10 4.15
N PRO A 77 -1.62 13.19 4.76
CA PRO A 77 -1.99 12.22 5.79
C PRO A 77 -2.13 10.82 5.19
N PRO A 78 -2.04 9.78 6.03
CA PRO A 78 -2.26 8.41 5.57
C PRO A 78 -3.59 8.25 4.85
N GLN A 79 -3.60 7.41 3.81
CA GLN A 79 -4.79 7.14 3.02
C GLN A 79 -5.20 5.68 3.22
N THR A 80 -6.42 5.45 3.65
CA THR A 80 -6.94 4.11 3.89
C THR A 80 -7.96 3.74 2.81
N ARG A 81 -7.87 2.51 2.32
CA ARG A 81 -8.81 1.99 1.32
C ARG A 81 -9.30 0.62 1.78
N ASP A 82 -10.57 0.37 1.58
CA ASP A 82 -11.19 -0.90 1.96
C ASP A 82 -10.85 -1.98 0.94
N LEU A 83 -10.78 -3.22 1.41
CA LEU A 83 -10.65 -4.36 0.51
C LEU A 83 -11.92 -4.53 -0.32
N LEU A 84 -11.76 -5.01 -1.55
CA LEU A 84 -12.91 -5.50 -2.30
C LEU A 84 -13.50 -6.71 -1.58
N ASP A 85 -14.81 -6.89 -1.68
CA ASP A 85 -15.52 -7.94 -0.94
C ASP A 85 -15.02 -9.35 -1.25
N ASP A 86 -14.54 -9.55 -2.47
CA ASP A 86 -14.06 -10.86 -2.92
C ASP A 86 -12.53 -10.99 -2.90
N ALA A 87 -11.81 -10.00 -2.38
CA ALA A 87 -10.36 -10.06 -2.33
C ALA A 87 -9.90 -11.14 -1.37
N GLU A 88 -9.07 -12.05 -1.86
CA GLU A 88 -8.51 -13.14 -1.08
C GLU A 88 -7.28 -13.67 -1.79
N GLY A 89 -6.25 -14.05 -1.02
CA GLY A 89 -5.02 -14.58 -1.56
C GLY A 89 -3.95 -13.51 -1.71
N TRP A 90 -3.02 -13.76 -2.62
CA TRP A 90 -1.83 -12.93 -2.80
C TRP A 90 -2.02 -11.89 -3.88
N TYR A 91 -1.64 -10.67 -3.58
CA TYR A 91 -1.67 -9.55 -4.53
C TYR A 91 -0.36 -8.79 -4.44
N GLU A 92 0.24 -8.51 -5.60
CA GLU A 92 1.39 -7.63 -5.69
C GLU A 92 0.94 -6.24 -6.12
N TYR A 93 1.74 -5.23 -5.75
CA TYR A 93 1.51 -3.88 -6.23
C TYR A 93 2.84 -3.17 -6.44
N GLU A 94 2.81 -2.04 -7.13
CA GLU A 94 3.99 -1.20 -7.33
C GLU A 94 3.85 0.06 -6.48
N ALA A 95 4.96 0.49 -5.90
CA ALA A 95 5.07 1.80 -5.27
C ALA A 95 6.07 2.61 -6.08
N ARG A 96 5.59 3.63 -6.78
CA ARG A 96 6.39 4.46 -7.66
C ARG A 96 6.61 5.82 -7.03
N VAL A 97 7.86 6.13 -6.68
CA VAL A 97 8.21 7.45 -6.16
C VAL A 97 8.47 8.36 -7.34
N MET A 98 7.67 9.40 -7.48
CA MET A 98 7.67 10.28 -8.65
C MET A 98 8.79 11.29 -8.52
N VAL A 99 10.00 10.89 -8.90
CA VAL A 99 11.16 11.77 -8.92
C VAL A 99 11.30 12.38 -10.32
N ASN A 100 11.55 13.65 -10.38
CA ASN A 100 11.70 14.32 -11.67
C ASN A 100 13.18 14.55 -11.94
N LEU A 101 13.89 13.45 -12.21
CA LEU A 101 15.32 13.48 -12.51
C LEU A 101 15.54 13.18 -13.98
N LYS A 102 16.08 14.15 -14.72
CA LYS A 102 16.58 14.02 -16.11
C LYS A 102 16.02 12.82 -16.90
N GLY A 103 14.76 12.91 -17.28
CA GLY A 103 14.12 11.86 -18.10
C GLY A 103 13.61 10.66 -17.35
N GLN A 104 13.92 10.53 -16.07
CA GLN A 104 13.37 9.47 -15.24
C GLN A 104 12.17 10.02 -14.49
N GLN A 105 11.00 9.43 -14.72
CA GLN A 105 9.76 9.92 -14.14
C GLN A 105 9.51 9.37 -12.75
N TYR A 106 9.99 8.17 -12.44
CA TYR A 106 9.81 7.59 -11.12
C TYR A 106 10.90 6.57 -10.82
N ILE A 107 11.03 6.24 -9.52
CA ILE A 107 11.86 5.15 -9.02
C ILE A 107 10.94 4.20 -8.28
N GLU A 108 11.02 2.92 -8.57
CA GLU A 108 10.25 1.91 -7.87
C GLU A 108 10.81 1.71 -6.45
N ALA A 109 9.94 1.81 -5.46
CA ALA A 109 10.31 1.60 -4.06
C ALA A 109 10.09 0.13 -3.72
N SER A 110 10.99 -0.73 -4.16
CA SER A 110 10.77 -2.16 -4.03
C SER A 110 11.95 -2.91 -3.42
N GLY A 111 13.13 -2.33 -3.40
CA GLY A 111 14.30 -3.03 -2.87
C GLY A 111 14.62 -4.34 -3.59
N GLY A 112 14.17 -4.53 -4.82
CA GLY A 112 14.45 -5.72 -5.62
C GLY A 112 13.25 -6.64 -5.85
N SER A 113 12.21 -6.55 -5.05
CA SER A 113 10.97 -7.29 -5.27
C SER A 113 9.79 -6.40 -4.96
N ARG A 114 8.69 -6.61 -5.67
CA ARG A 114 7.48 -5.82 -5.46
C ARG A 114 6.87 -6.16 -4.11
N PRO A 115 6.30 -5.17 -3.44
CA PRO A 115 5.54 -5.43 -2.22
C PRO A 115 4.29 -6.24 -2.52
N ASP A 116 3.86 -7.01 -1.53
CA ASP A 116 2.67 -7.85 -1.67
C ASP A 116 1.83 -7.87 -0.40
N VAL A 117 0.61 -8.32 -0.56
CA VAL A 117 -0.36 -8.48 0.53
C VAL A 117 -0.99 -9.86 0.39
N ASP A 118 -1.01 -10.61 1.48
CA ASP A 118 -1.71 -11.88 1.57
C ASP A 118 -2.99 -11.68 2.37
N ILE A 119 -4.12 -11.82 1.71
CA ILE A 119 -5.43 -11.59 2.32
C ILE A 119 -6.06 -12.94 2.65
N GLN A 120 -6.31 -13.15 3.94
CA GLN A 120 -6.94 -14.36 4.45
C GLN A 120 -8.28 -14.01 5.11
N ARG A 121 -9.29 -14.77 4.76
CA ARG A 121 -10.63 -14.54 5.30
C ARG A 121 -11.08 -15.60 6.28
#